data_80118891aa6ed2e92c02bf7c75487496
#
_entry.id   80118891aa6ed2e92c02bf7c75487496
#
_cell.length_a   1.000
_cell.length_b   1.000
_cell.length_c   1.000
_cell.angle_alpha   90.00
_cell.angle_beta   90.00
_cell.angle_gamma   90.00
#
_symmetry.space_group_name_H-M   'P 1'
#
loop_
_entity.id
_entity.type
_entity.pdbx_description
1 polymer ?
#
loop_
_entity_poly.entity_id
_entity_poly.type
_entity_poly.pdbx_seq_one_letter_code
_entity_poly.pdbx_strand_id
1 'polypeptide(L)'
;MKMTSAQAAKLLRQLDDEYRTLIRHEDNTRTFIAAISEDVESVRPEYSYTDTKKQLDEITAKIRKVKHAINIFNTTTIIPGFDMTIDEMLVYLPQLSARASRLSAMKDMLPKERVPGGYGGSSQIIDYRYANFDITEAKEDYAALTDELAKAQTALDLVNSTAELDIEI
;
A
#
# COMPACT_ATOMS: atom_id res chain seq x y z
N MET A 1 -9.04 15.31 -18.11
CA MET A 1 -7.82 14.65 -18.66
C MET A 1 -7.98 13.16 -18.45
N LYS A 2 -7.93 12.36 -19.55
CA LYS A 2 -8.05 10.90 -19.46
C LYS A 2 -6.69 10.27 -19.22
N MET A 3 -6.63 9.33 -18.29
CA MET A 3 -5.41 8.56 -17.98
C MET A 3 -5.76 7.25 -17.28
N THR A 4 -4.84 6.30 -17.31
CA THR A 4 -5.01 5.05 -16.56
C THR A 4 -4.81 5.25 -15.05
N SER A 5 -5.33 4.32 -14.22
CA SER A 5 -5.12 4.34 -12.77
C SER A 5 -3.63 4.37 -12.39
N ALA A 6 -2.80 3.63 -13.13
CA ALA A 6 -1.35 3.65 -12.93
C ALA A 6 -0.73 5.03 -13.23
N GLN A 7 -1.19 5.72 -14.27
CA GLN A 7 -0.75 7.09 -14.60
C GLN A 7 -1.24 8.10 -13.55
N ALA A 8 -2.48 7.97 -13.08
CA ALA A 8 -3.04 8.81 -12.03
C ALA A 8 -2.27 8.66 -10.70
N ALA A 9 -1.89 7.43 -10.34
CA ALA A 9 -1.05 7.17 -9.18
C ALA A 9 0.37 7.77 -9.31
N LYS A 10 0.93 7.81 -10.53
CA LYS A 10 2.21 8.48 -10.80
C LYS A 10 2.07 10.00 -10.67
N LEU A 11 1.00 10.58 -11.22
CA LEU A 11 0.71 12.01 -11.09
C LEU A 11 0.54 12.41 -9.63
N LEU A 12 -0.18 11.60 -8.84
CA LEU A 12 -0.36 11.86 -7.41
C LEU A 12 0.99 11.88 -6.67
N ARG A 13 1.90 10.94 -6.96
CA ARG A 13 3.26 10.93 -6.37
C ARG A 13 4.04 12.17 -6.75
N GLN A 14 3.97 12.64 -8.00
CA GLN A 14 4.62 13.88 -8.43
C GLN A 14 4.09 15.10 -7.66
N LEU A 15 2.77 15.21 -7.50
CA LEU A 15 2.16 16.29 -6.72
C LEU A 15 2.55 16.24 -5.22
N ASP A 16 2.60 15.06 -4.64
CA ASP A 16 3.05 14.87 -3.25
C ASP A 16 4.55 15.25 -3.09
N ASP A 17 5.39 14.96 -4.07
CA ASP A 17 6.81 15.34 -4.06
C ASP A 17 7.00 16.86 -4.23
N GLU A 18 6.22 17.51 -5.11
CA GLU A 18 6.19 18.97 -5.25
C GLU A 18 5.74 19.63 -3.94
N TYR A 19 4.67 19.13 -3.32
CA TYR A 19 4.20 19.61 -2.02
C TYR A 19 5.29 19.53 -0.95
N ARG A 20 5.96 18.37 -0.82
CA ARG A 20 7.05 18.19 0.15
C ARG A 20 8.24 19.10 -0.13
N THR A 21 8.51 19.38 -1.40
CA THR A 21 9.60 20.28 -1.79
C THR A 21 9.29 21.72 -1.38
N LEU A 22 8.05 22.18 -1.57
CA LEU A 22 7.62 23.51 -1.11
C LEU A 22 7.67 23.64 0.40
N ILE A 23 7.17 22.65 1.15
CA ILE A 23 7.24 22.64 2.63
C ILE A 23 8.70 22.70 3.10
N ARG A 24 9.59 21.91 2.47
CA ARG A 24 11.02 21.94 2.84
C ARG A 24 11.66 23.28 2.52
N HIS A 25 11.30 23.92 1.41
CA HIS A 25 11.79 25.27 1.07
C HIS A 25 11.30 26.29 2.13
N GLU A 26 10.01 26.26 2.49
CA GLU A 26 9.44 27.10 3.54
C GLU A 26 10.14 26.88 4.87
N ASP A 27 10.34 25.63 5.30
CA ASP A 27 11.02 25.32 6.56
C ASP A 27 12.46 25.88 6.61
N ASN A 28 13.15 25.90 5.49
CA ASN A 28 14.53 26.39 5.40
C ASN A 28 14.64 27.92 5.28
N THR A 29 13.58 28.59 4.83
CA THR A 29 13.64 30.02 4.47
C THR A 29 12.77 30.93 5.35
N ARG A 30 11.76 30.39 6.02
CA ARG A 30 10.83 31.16 6.87
C ARG A 30 11.49 31.83 8.08
N THR A 31 12.65 31.36 8.49
CA THR A 31 13.48 31.95 9.53
C THR A 31 14.96 31.94 9.12
N PHE A 32 15.71 32.96 9.51
CA PHE A 32 17.15 32.99 9.27
C PHE A 32 17.87 33.64 10.45
N ILE A 33 19.18 33.47 10.51
CA ILE A 33 20.03 33.99 11.58
C ILE A 33 20.92 35.07 10.98
N ALA A 34 20.99 36.20 11.63
CA ALA A 34 21.96 37.28 11.32
C ALA A 34 22.72 37.64 12.60
N ALA A 35 24.04 37.86 12.49
CA ALA A 35 24.82 38.40 13.62
C ALA A 35 24.53 39.88 13.82
N ILE A 36 24.80 40.40 15.05
CA ILE A 36 24.56 41.81 15.37
C ILE A 36 25.35 42.78 14.47
N SER A 37 26.49 42.31 13.94
CA SER A 37 27.36 43.08 13.05
C SER A 37 27.06 42.93 11.57
N GLU A 38 26.09 42.07 11.19
CA GLU A 38 25.70 41.83 9.79
C GLU A 38 24.50 42.70 9.40
N ASP A 39 24.48 43.09 8.12
CA ASP A 39 23.27 43.69 7.55
C ASP A 39 22.22 42.60 7.33
N VAL A 40 21.11 42.69 8.06
CA VAL A 40 20.00 41.71 8.07
C VAL A 40 19.45 41.49 6.67
N GLU A 41 19.36 42.51 5.81
CA GLU A 41 18.82 42.35 4.46
C GLU A 41 19.78 41.62 3.54
N SER A 42 21.10 41.74 3.75
CA SER A 42 22.10 41.04 2.93
C SER A 42 22.14 39.51 3.12
N VAL A 43 21.70 39.04 4.30
CA VAL A 43 21.68 37.60 4.65
C VAL A 43 20.27 37.01 4.62
N ARG A 44 19.24 37.81 4.32
CA ARG A 44 17.85 37.38 4.23
C ARG A 44 17.65 36.43 3.05
N PRO A 45 17.17 35.18 3.26
CA PRO A 45 16.80 34.31 2.16
C PRO A 45 15.59 34.85 1.40
N GLU A 46 15.52 34.59 0.12
CA GLU A 46 14.35 34.93 -0.69
C GLU A 46 13.17 34.02 -0.29
N TYR A 47 12.13 34.63 0.30
CA TYR A 47 10.94 33.94 0.73
C TYR A 47 9.73 34.86 0.71
N SER A 48 8.62 34.37 0.15
CA SER A 48 7.32 35.05 0.17
C SER A 48 6.27 34.11 0.77
N TYR A 49 5.79 34.42 1.95
CA TYR A 49 4.71 33.66 2.59
C TYR A 49 3.44 33.59 1.73
N THR A 50 3.06 34.71 1.11
CA THR A 50 1.83 34.79 0.30
C THR A 50 1.91 33.87 -0.92
N ASP A 51 3.05 33.87 -1.62
CA ASP A 51 3.24 33.06 -2.82
C ASP A 51 3.37 31.58 -2.47
N THR A 52 4.12 31.25 -1.42
CA THR A 52 4.26 29.87 -0.94
C THR A 52 2.91 29.31 -0.49
N LYS A 53 2.13 30.08 0.28
CA LYS A 53 0.76 29.67 0.68
C LYS A 53 -0.12 29.40 -0.55
N LYS A 54 -0.12 30.30 -1.55
CA LYS A 54 -0.90 30.13 -2.77
C LYS A 54 -0.51 28.86 -3.51
N GLN A 55 0.79 28.59 -3.68
CA GLN A 55 1.29 27.36 -4.33
C GLN A 55 0.88 26.10 -3.56
N LEU A 56 0.98 26.10 -2.23
CA LEU A 56 0.54 24.98 -1.39
C LEU A 56 -0.96 24.74 -1.50
N ASP A 57 -1.78 25.80 -1.51
CA ASP A 57 -3.24 25.71 -1.68
C ASP A 57 -3.60 25.11 -3.06
N GLU A 58 -2.93 25.55 -4.13
CA GLU A 58 -3.12 25.01 -5.49
C GLU A 58 -2.74 23.53 -5.60
N ILE A 59 -1.57 23.13 -5.06
CA ILE A 59 -1.13 21.74 -5.11
C ILE A 59 -2.06 20.84 -4.27
N THR A 60 -2.44 21.26 -3.09
CA THR A 60 -3.36 20.48 -2.25
C THR A 60 -4.75 20.34 -2.87
N ALA A 61 -5.22 21.36 -3.61
CA ALA A 61 -6.45 21.27 -4.38
C ALA A 61 -6.34 20.22 -5.49
N LYS A 62 -5.23 20.21 -6.26
CA LYS A 62 -4.96 19.18 -7.28
C LYS A 62 -4.91 17.78 -6.69
N ILE A 63 -4.18 17.58 -5.57
CA ILE A 63 -4.09 16.30 -4.86
C ILE A 63 -5.49 15.78 -4.48
N ARG A 64 -6.36 16.65 -3.93
CA ARG A 64 -7.74 16.26 -3.56
C ARG A 64 -8.55 15.79 -4.77
N LYS A 65 -8.45 16.52 -5.91
CA LYS A 65 -9.17 16.16 -7.13
C LYS A 65 -8.70 14.81 -7.70
N VAL A 66 -7.37 14.59 -7.76
CA VAL A 66 -6.80 13.32 -8.25
C VAL A 66 -7.22 12.16 -7.35
N LYS A 67 -7.09 12.30 -6.02
CA LYS A 67 -7.53 11.26 -5.06
C LYS A 67 -9.01 10.96 -5.18
N HIS A 68 -9.84 11.97 -5.33
CA HIS A 68 -11.28 11.79 -5.51
C HIS A 68 -11.62 11.00 -6.78
N ALA A 69 -11.00 11.35 -7.91
CA ALA A 69 -11.21 10.64 -9.18
C ALA A 69 -10.76 9.17 -9.08
N ILE A 70 -9.61 8.88 -8.44
CA ILE A 70 -9.15 7.51 -8.19
C ILE A 70 -10.15 6.76 -7.30
N ASN A 71 -10.68 7.37 -6.24
CA ASN A 71 -11.66 6.73 -5.35
C ASN A 71 -12.95 6.37 -6.10
N ILE A 72 -13.49 7.29 -6.92
CA ILE A 72 -14.66 6.99 -7.76
C ILE A 72 -14.35 5.82 -8.69
N PHE A 73 -13.22 5.87 -9.38
CA PHE A 73 -12.79 4.80 -10.28
C PHE A 73 -12.72 3.45 -9.56
N ASN A 74 -12.11 3.39 -8.38
CA ASN A 74 -11.97 2.15 -7.62
C ASN A 74 -13.31 1.58 -7.14
N THR A 75 -14.26 2.43 -6.78
CA THR A 75 -15.58 2.01 -6.28
C THR A 75 -16.59 1.68 -7.38
N THR A 76 -16.33 2.07 -8.63
CA THR A 76 -17.28 1.87 -9.75
C THR A 76 -16.77 0.92 -10.82
N THR A 77 -15.47 0.68 -10.90
CA THR A 77 -14.89 -0.18 -11.94
C THR A 77 -14.88 -1.63 -11.50
N ILE A 78 -15.60 -2.48 -12.25
CA ILE A 78 -15.65 -3.92 -12.02
C ILE A 78 -14.44 -4.61 -12.64
N ILE A 79 -13.85 -5.55 -11.92
CA ILE A 79 -12.74 -6.37 -12.40
C ILE A 79 -13.28 -7.58 -13.17
N PRO A 80 -12.94 -7.72 -14.45
CA PRO A 80 -13.41 -8.84 -15.26
C PRO A 80 -13.04 -10.20 -14.66
N GLY A 81 -14.03 -11.08 -14.57
CA GLY A 81 -13.85 -12.45 -14.05
C GLY A 81 -13.97 -12.60 -12.54
N PHE A 82 -14.13 -11.50 -11.78
CA PHE A 82 -14.28 -11.55 -10.32
C PHE A 82 -15.61 -10.97 -9.79
N ASP A 83 -16.39 -10.31 -10.64
CA ASP A 83 -17.68 -9.68 -10.28
C ASP A 83 -17.60 -8.82 -9.01
N MET A 84 -16.47 -8.13 -8.82
CA MET A 84 -16.22 -7.20 -7.72
C MET A 84 -15.51 -5.95 -8.21
N THR A 85 -15.64 -4.85 -7.49
CA THR A 85 -14.97 -3.59 -7.78
C THR A 85 -13.48 -3.64 -7.47
N ILE A 86 -12.72 -2.67 -7.98
CA ILE A 86 -11.30 -2.51 -7.59
C ILE A 86 -11.17 -2.34 -6.08
N ASP A 87 -12.06 -1.55 -5.45
CA ASP A 87 -12.05 -1.32 -4.01
C ASP A 87 -12.24 -2.62 -3.22
N GLU A 88 -13.21 -3.47 -3.63
CA GLU A 88 -13.41 -4.80 -3.04
C GLU A 88 -12.20 -5.71 -3.26
N MET A 89 -11.59 -5.68 -4.46
CA MET A 89 -10.40 -6.47 -4.77
C MET A 89 -9.19 -6.06 -3.91
N LEU A 90 -9.02 -4.77 -3.60
CA LEU A 90 -7.97 -4.27 -2.72
C LEU A 90 -8.12 -4.79 -1.27
N VAL A 91 -9.34 -5.15 -0.85
CA VAL A 91 -9.60 -5.84 0.42
C VAL A 91 -9.42 -7.36 0.27
N TYR A 92 -9.87 -7.92 -0.84
CA TYR A 92 -9.83 -9.36 -1.10
C TYR A 92 -8.41 -9.93 -1.20
N LEU A 93 -7.50 -9.27 -1.93
CA LEU A 93 -6.11 -9.72 -2.08
C LEU A 93 -5.36 -9.93 -0.76
N PRO A 94 -5.39 -9.01 0.22
CA PRO A 94 -4.83 -9.25 1.55
C PRO A 94 -5.48 -10.44 2.29
N GLN A 95 -6.79 -10.65 2.12
CA GLN A 95 -7.48 -11.79 2.73
C GLN A 95 -7.00 -13.12 2.13
N LEU A 96 -6.86 -13.20 0.80
CA LEU A 96 -6.28 -14.37 0.12
C LEU A 96 -4.83 -14.61 0.60
N SER A 97 -4.01 -13.57 0.68
CA SER A 97 -2.62 -13.66 1.12
C SER A 97 -2.52 -14.17 2.57
N ALA A 98 -3.37 -13.69 3.48
CA ALA A 98 -3.42 -14.14 4.87
C ALA A 98 -3.84 -15.63 4.97
N ARG A 99 -4.83 -16.06 4.16
CA ARG A 99 -5.24 -17.47 4.08
C ARG A 99 -4.12 -18.34 3.52
N ALA A 100 -3.44 -17.90 2.44
CA ALA A 100 -2.30 -18.62 1.86
C ALA A 100 -1.16 -18.79 2.87
N SER A 101 -0.82 -17.77 3.64
CA SER A 101 0.19 -17.84 4.70
C SER A 101 -0.17 -18.89 5.75
N ARG A 102 -1.44 -18.93 6.19
CA ARG A 102 -1.93 -19.93 7.15
C ARG A 102 -1.84 -21.36 6.59
N LEU A 103 -2.34 -21.56 5.37
CA LEU A 103 -2.32 -22.87 4.71
C LEU A 103 -0.89 -23.33 4.38
N SER A 104 0.02 -22.40 4.08
CA SER A 104 1.44 -22.72 3.89
C SER A 104 2.06 -23.35 5.12
N ALA A 105 1.73 -22.87 6.32
CA ALA A 105 2.20 -23.48 7.55
C ALA A 105 1.57 -24.86 7.80
N MET A 106 0.31 -25.06 7.40
CA MET A 106 -0.41 -26.32 7.61
C MET A 106 0.02 -27.42 6.65
N LYS A 107 0.19 -27.11 5.35
CA LYS A 107 0.54 -28.09 4.29
C LYS A 107 1.88 -28.79 4.52
N ASP A 108 2.79 -28.18 5.28
CA ASP A 108 4.13 -28.68 5.55
C ASP A 108 4.23 -29.39 6.92
N MET A 109 3.13 -29.48 7.68
CA MET A 109 3.08 -30.21 8.95
C MET A 109 3.23 -31.72 8.73
N LEU A 110 3.84 -32.38 9.72
CA LEU A 110 3.87 -33.84 9.78
C LEU A 110 2.59 -34.36 10.46
N PRO A 111 2.06 -35.53 10.02
CA PRO A 111 0.90 -36.14 10.67
C PRO A 111 1.15 -36.41 12.17
N LYS A 112 2.42 -36.67 12.52
CA LYS A 112 2.88 -36.91 13.88
C LYS A 112 4.30 -36.41 14.05
N GLU A 113 4.56 -35.61 15.07
CA GLU A 113 5.88 -35.07 15.41
C GLU A 113 6.16 -35.25 16.91
N ARG A 114 7.40 -35.64 17.27
CA ARG A 114 7.80 -35.71 18.67
C ARG A 114 7.97 -34.28 19.22
N VAL A 115 7.31 -34.00 20.34
CA VAL A 115 7.52 -32.75 21.06
C VAL A 115 8.85 -32.84 21.81
N PRO A 116 9.82 -31.92 21.60
CA PRO A 116 11.04 -31.88 22.41
C PRO A 116 10.66 -31.67 23.86
N GLY A 117 11.23 -32.47 24.78
CA GLY A 117 10.94 -32.41 26.21
C GLY A 117 11.07 -30.99 26.76
N GLY A 118 10.07 -30.57 27.54
CA GLY A 118 10.05 -29.23 28.15
C GLY A 118 11.25 -29.00 29.06
N TYR A 119 11.66 -27.76 29.19
CA TYR A 119 12.72 -27.31 30.09
C TYR A 119 12.42 -27.77 31.55
N GLY A 120 13.25 -28.68 32.07
CA GLY A 120 13.34 -28.94 33.50
C GLY A 120 12.46 -30.05 34.04
N GLY A 121 12.81 -31.30 33.77
CA GLY A 121 12.26 -32.43 34.50
C GLY A 121 12.57 -33.75 33.82
N SER A 122 13.01 -34.72 34.58
CA SER A 122 13.21 -36.12 34.21
C SER A 122 11.88 -36.83 33.89
N SER A 123 11.08 -36.29 33.02
CA SER A 123 9.87 -36.95 32.54
C SER A 123 10.26 -37.99 31.48
N GLN A 124 10.10 -39.25 31.78
CA GLN A 124 10.20 -40.37 30.84
C GLN A 124 9.02 -40.42 29.86
N ILE A 125 8.13 -39.41 29.91
CA ILE A 125 6.94 -39.32 29.07
C ILE A 125 7.37 -38.66 27.76
N ILE A 126 7.17 -39.39 26.66
CA ILE A 126 7.41 -38.88 25.30
C ILE A 126 6.07 -38.40 24.75
N ASP A 127 5.94 -37.07 24.58
CA ASP A 127 4.77 -36.48 24.00
C ASP A 127 4.91 -36.35 22.46
N TYR A 128 3.80 -36.54 21.77
CA TYR A 128 3.69 -36.33 20.33
C TYR A 128 2.62 -35.31 20.04
N ARG A 129 2.95 -34.44 19.09
CA ARG A 129 2.00 -33.53 18.43
C ARG A 129 1.43 -34.25 17.22
N TYR A 130 0.12 -34.18 17.06
CA TYR A 130 -0.58 -34.74 15.91
C TYR A 130 -1.24 -33.59 15.12
N ALA A 131 -1.22 -33.67 13.81
CA ALA A 131 -2.08 -32.81 12.99
C ALA A 131 -3.55 -33.21 13.21
N ASN A 132 -4.41 -32.25 13.55
CA ASN A 132 -5.84 -32.48 13.76
C ASN A 132 -6.66 -31.96 12.55
N PHE A 133 -6.14 -32.22 11.36
CA PHE A 133 -6.75 -31.85 10.07
C PHE A 133 -6.13 -32.75 8.98
N ASP A 134 -6.79 -32.78 7.79
CA ASP A 134 -6.24 -33.47 6.62
C ASP A 134 -5.16 -32.62 5.95
N ILE A 135 -3.92 -33.08 5.97
CA ILE A 135 -2.78 -32.39 5.37
C ILE A 135 -2.89 -32.36 3.84
N THR A 136 -3.49 -33.39 3.24
CA THR A 136 -3.67 -33.46 1.79
C THR A 136 -4.68 -32.42 1.32
N GLU A 137 -5.80 -32.30 2.02
CA GLU A 137 -6.80 -31.24 1.77
C GLU A 137 -6.18 -29.84 1.94
N ALA A 138 -5.38 -29.63 2.98
CA ALA A 138 -4.68 -28.36 3.18
C ALA A 138 -3.68 -28.01 2.06
N LYS A 139 -3.03 -29.02 1.44
CA LYS A 139 -2.16 -28.84 0.26
C LYS A 139 -2.95 -28.46 -0.99
N GLU A 140 -4.08 -29.12 -1.22
CA GLU A 140 -4.95 -28.86 -2.36
C GLU A 140 -5.56 -27.44 -2.25
N ASP A 141 -6.06 -27.09 -1.06
CA ASP A 141 -6.58 -25.74 -0.78
C ASP A 141 -5.51 -24.66 -0.96
N TYR A 142 -4.28 -24.92 -0.51
CA TYR A 142 -3.17 -23.97 -0.70
C TYR A 142 -2.88 -23.76 -2.19
N ALA A 143 -2.85 -24.84 -2.99
CA ALA A 143 -2.59 -24.74 -4.42
C ALA A 143 -3.70 -23.96 -5.14
N ALA A 144 -4.97 -24.26 -4.85
CA ALA A 144 -6.12 -23.55 -5.40
C ALA A 144 -6.10 -22.05 -5.03
N LEU A 145 -5.82 -21.75 -3.76
CA LEU A 145 -5.79 -20.39 -3.26
C LEU A 145 -4.64 -19.55 -3.85
N THR A 146 -3.47 -20.15 -4.06
CA THR A 146 -2.33 -19.45 -4.70
C THR A 146 -2.57 -19.17 -6.17
N ASP A 147 -3.26 -20.08 -6.88
CA ASP A 147 -3.69 -19.85 -8.26
C ASP A 147 -4.73 -18.71 -8.34
N GLU A 148 -5.70 -18.70 -7.45
CA GLU A 148 -6.69 -17.62 -7.33
C GLU A 148 -6.05 -16.26 -7.02
N LEU A 149 -5.09 -16.22 -6.09
CA LEU A 149 -4.34 -15.01 -5.75
C LEU A 149 -3.59 -14.46 -6.98
N ALA A 150 -2.93 -15.32 -7.74
CA ALA A 150 -2.21 -14.93 -8.96
C ALA A 150 -3.15 -14.39 -10.04
N LYS A 151 -4.32 -15.03 -10.24
CA LYS A 151 -5.35 -14.55 -11.17
C LYS A 151 -5.93 -13.21 -10.75
N ALA A 152 -6.26 -13.04 -9.48
CA ALA A 152 -6.79 -11.79 -8.93
C ALA A 152 -5.80 -10.63 -9.09
N GLN A 153 -4.52 -10.87 -8.78
CA GLN A 153 -3.46 -9.87 -8.96
C GLN A 153 -3.31 -9.46 -10.43
N THR A 154 -3.26 -10.44 -11.34
CA THR A 154 -3.13 -10.21 -12.79
C THR A 154 -4.33 -9.41 -13.34
N ALA A 155 -5.55 -9.74 -12.90
CA ALA A 155 -6.76 -9.04 -13.34
C ALA A 155 -6.78 -7.58 -12.84
N LEU A 156 -6.38 -7.34 -11.59
CA LEU A 156 -6.25 -5.99 -11.05
C LEU A 156 -5.19 -5.18 -11.81
N ASP A 157 -4.02 -5.74 -12.08
CA ASP A 157 -2.93 -5.07 -12.80
C ASP A 157 -3.34 -4.72 -14.23
N LEU A 158 -4.09 -5.61 -14.91
CA LEU A 158 -4.64 -5.36 -16.23
C LEU A 158 -5.60 -4.16 -16.22
N VAL A 159 -6.56 -4.13 -15.31
CA VAL A 159 -7.52 -3.02 -15.19
C VAL A 159 -6.79 -1.72 -14.88
N ASN A 160 -5.86 -1.70 -13.93
CA ASN A 160 -5.09 -0.52 -13.55
C ASN A 160 -4.22 0.04 -14.70
N SER A 161 -3.80 -0.82 -15.63
CA SER A 161 -2.94 -0.41 -16.77
C SER A 161 -3.72 -0.03 -18.03
N THR A 162 -4.98 -0.48 -18.17
CA THR A 162 -5.75 -0.34 -19.42
C THR A 162 -7.01 0.52 -19.27
N ALA A 163 -7.70 0.43 -18.12
CA ALA A 163 -8.91 1.22 -17.91
C ALA A 163 -8.57 2.68 -17.58
N GLU A 164 -9.30 3.59 -18.22
CA GLU A 164 -9.08 5.04 -18.09
C GLU A 164 -10.09 5.66 -17.12
N LEU A 165 -9.62 6.62 -16.34
CA LEU A 165 -10.44 7.53 -15.55
C LEU A 165 -10.26 8.97 -16.05
N ASP A 166 -11.26 9.80 -15.83
CA ASP A 166 -11.21 11.23 -16.17
C ASP A 166 -10.91 12.05 -14.91
N ILE A 167 -9.89 12.94 -15.01
CA ILE A 167 -9.47 13.81 -13.91
C ILE A 167 -9.57 15.28 -14.37
N GLU A 168 -10.29 16.07 -13.61
CA GLU A 168 -10.41 17.53 -13.80
C GLU A 168 -9.49 18.26 -12.81
N ILE A 169 -8.29 18.65 -13.22
CA ILE A 169 -7.30 19.40 -12.42
C ILE A 169 -6.98 20.76 -13.00
#